data_8f95b9e3dec5f1baadb86f25fb69cee1
#
_entry.id   8f95b9e3dec5f1baadb86f25fb69cee1
#
_cell.length_a   1.000
_cell.length_b   1.000
_cell.length_c   1.000
_cell.angle_alpha   90.00
_cell.angle_beta   90.00
_cell.angle_gamma   90.00
#
_symmetry.space_group_name_H-M   'P 1'
#
loop_
_entity.id
_entity.type
_entity.pdbx_description
1 polymer ?
#
loop_
_entity_poly.entity_id
_entity_poly.type
_entity_poly.pdbx_seq_one_letter_code
_entity_poly.pdbx_strand_id
1 'polypeptide(L)'
;MNQSNKKNLEFIVNSGVNYFLQDSPRNWFENEKKSELFNPNKNTGDKKMKIDDVIKDIKDHKSNLQKSAKNLVVYDGNLNAKVMLIGEAPGRDEDQQGIPFVGRAGQLLNKMLLAINLQREDVYITNVVNWRPPDNRTPNDEEILEFLPFLQRQIDIVKPKFIFLLGGVAAKAILSTPLALGKLRGKWHEYKSLNLDGSIPTIASYHPAFLLRSPQYKKHSWEDLQILQEKLKNV
;
A
#
# COMPACT_ATOMS: atom_id res chain seq x y z
N MET A 1 -3.53 -6.42 43.94
CA MET A 1 -3.01 -6.60 42.57
C MET A 1 -1.51 -6.85 42.66
N ASN A 2 -1.03 -8.00 42.17
CA ASN A 2 0.37 -8.43 42.35
C ASN A 2 1.26 -7.60 41.40
N GLN A 3 2.46 -7.20 41.84
CA GLN A 3 3.41 -6.37 41.04
C GLN A 3 3.73 -6.95 39.67
N SER A 4 3.69 -8.28 39.51
CA SER A 4 3.87 -8.97 38.23
C SER A 4 2.75 -8.66 37.24
N ASN A 5 1.50 -8.58 37.70
CA ASN A 5 0.35 -8.29 36.83
C ASN A 5 0.35 -6.84 36.35
N LYS A 6 0.89 -5.90 37.10
CA LYS A 6 1.00 -4.49 36.70
C LYS A 6 2.01 -4.30 35.58
N LYS A 7 3.16 -4.98 35.66
CA LYS A 7 4.18 -4.95 34.54
C LYS A 7 3.68 -5.58 33.25
N ASN A 8 2.91 -6.66 33.35
CA ASN A 8 2.32 -7.30 32.18
C ASN A 8 1.24 -6.41 31.53
N LEU A 9 0.44 -5.69 32.33
CA LEU A 9 -0.55 -4.74 31.83
C LEU A 9 0.12 -3.53 31.14
N GLU A 10 1.19 -2.99 31.71
CA GLU A 10 1.97 -1.90 31.11
C GLU A 10 2.62 -2.33 29.78
N PHE A 11 3.12 -3.57 29.69
CA PHE A 11 3.64 -4.13 28.45
C PHE A 11 2.55 -4.25 27.37
N ILE A 12 1.35 -4.74 27.73
CA ILE A 12 0.22 -4.91 26.79
C ILE A 12 -0.27 -3.55 26.30
N VAL A 13 -0.39 -2.54 27.17
CA VAL A 13 -0.80 -1.18 26.81
C VAL A 13 0.24 -0.51 25.89
N ASN A 14 1.53 -0.66 26.21
CA ASN A 14 2.63 -0.12 25.38
C ASN A 14 2.78 -0.84 24.03
N SER A 15 2.23 -2.06 23.90
CA SER A 15 2.16 -2.81 22.63
C SER A 15 0.95 -2.43 21.77
N GLY A 16 0.20 -1.37 22.12
CA GLY A 16 -0.92 -0.85 21.33
C GLY A 16 -2.23 -1.63 21.47
N VAL A 17 -2.34 -2.51 22.46
CA VAL A 17 -3.58 -3.26 22.73
C VAL A 17 -4.49 -2.40 23.62
N ASN A 18 -5.49 -1.76 23.04
CA ASN A 18 -6.44 -0.85 23.72
C ASN A 18 -7.77 -1.54 24.10
N TYR A 19 -7.80 -2.86 24.22
CA TYR A 19 -9.01 -3.59 24.57
C TYR A 19 -8.93 -4.15 25.99
N PHE A 20 -9.81 -3.68 26.86
CA PHE A 20 -10.04 -4.25 28.18
C PHE A 20 -11.27 -5.18 28.12
N LEU A 21 -11.16 -6.36 28.73
CA LEU A 21 -12.32 -7.23 28.95
C LEU A 21 -13.25 -6.53 29.96
N GLN A 22 -14.51 -6.38 29.61
CA GLN A 22 -15.54 -5.87 30.52
C GLN A 22 -15.99 -6.99 31.47
N ASP A 23 -16.37 -6.63 32.70
CA ASP A 23 -16.81 -7.58 33.74
C ASP A 23 -18.18 -8.22 33.46
N SER A 24 -18.85 -7.87 32.37
CA SER A 24 -20.11 -8.46 31.91
C SER A 24 -19.96 -9.12 30.54
N PRO A 25 -20.60 -10.29 30.32
CA PRO A 25 -20.59 -10.96 29.03
C PRO A 25 -21.18 -10.07 27.94
N ARG A 26 -20.44 -9.87 26.85
CA ARG A 26 -20.92 -9.13 25.68
C ARG A 26 -21.90 -10.00 24.91
N ASN A 27 -23.13 -9.53 24.71
CA ASN A 27 -24.10 -10.24 23.88
C ASN A 27 -23.75 -10.00 22.40
N TRP A 28 -23.10 -10.97 21.78
CA TRP A 28 -22.68 -10.93 20.37
C TRP A 28 -23.83 -11.03 19.37
N PHE A 29 -25.06 -11.31 19.85
CA PHE A 29 -26.26 -11.48 19.03
C PHE A 29 -27.12 -10.22 18.94
N GLU A 30 -26.89 -9.21 19.75
CA GLU A 30 -27.54 -7.90 19.65
C GLU A 30 -26.78 -6.95 18.73
N ASN A 31 -26.66 -7.29 17.46
CA ASN A 31 -26.42 -6.29 16.43
C ASN A 31 -27.77 -5.68 16.04
N GLU A 32 -28.10 -4.55 16.61
CA GLU A 32 -29.09 -3.66 16.00
C GLU A 32 -28.67 -3.38 14.57
N LYS A 33 -29.43 -3.93 13.63
CA LYS A 33 -29.39 -3.51 12.21
C LYS A 33 -29.85 -2.06 12.12
N LYS A 34 -28.94 -1.12 12.37
CA LYS A 34 -29.06 0.19 11.73
C LYS A 34 -28.73 -0.03 10.28
N SER A 35 -29.74 -0.15 9.45
CA SER A 35 -29.67 0.06 8.02
C SER A 35 -29.27 1.50 7.76
N GLU A 36 -27.98 1.81 7.89
CA GLU A 36 -27.44 3.04 7.30
C GLU A 36 -27.55 2.85 5.79
N LEU A 37 -28.46 3.61 5.19
CA LEU A 37 -28.57 3.76 3.76
C LEU A 37 -27.16 3.94 3.20
N PHE A 38 -26.73 3.00 2.36
CA PHE A 38 -25.43 3.00 1.70
C PHE A 38 -25.31 4.29 0.88
N ASN A 39 -24.64 5.29 1.43
CA ASN A 39 -24.29 6.52 0.73
C ASN A 39 -22.82 6.38 0.29
N PRO A 40 -22.55 6.11 -0.99
CA PRO A 40 -21.17 5.90 -1.48
C PRO A 40 -20.29 7.15 -1.27
N ASN A 41 -20.87 8.35 -1.23
CA ASN A 41 -20.14 9.59 -0.99
C ASN A 41 -19.69 9.75 0.47
N LYS A 42 -20.44 9.23 1.45
CA LYS A 42 -20.08 9.30 2.87
C LYS A 42 -18.81 8.51 3.17
N ASN A 43 -18.67 7.33 2.54
CA ASN A 43 -17.51 6.46 2.72
C ASN A 43 -16.21 7.05 2.13
N THR A 44 -16.32 7.83 1.06
CA THR A 44 -15.18 8.53 0.44
C THR A 44 -14.67 9.69 1.31
N GLY A 45 -15.58 10.45 1.95
CA GLY A 45 -15.21 11.53 2.87
C GLY A 45 -14.41 11.02 4.07
N ASP A 46 -14.86 9.93 4.69
CA ASP A 46 -14.17 9.31 5.83
C ASP A 46 -12.79 8.77 5.44
N LYS A 47 -12.66 8.14 4.28
CA LYS A 47 -11.37 7.66 3.77
C LYS A 47 -10.42 8.81 3.47
N LYS A 48 -10.92 9.88 2.87
CA LYS A 48 -10.14 11.07 2.56
C LYS A 48 -9.55 11.69 3.83
N MET A 49 -10.36 11.88 4.87
CA MET A 49 -9.89 12.41 6.15
C MET A 49 -8.79 11.52 6.77
N LYS A 50 -8.99 10.20 6.78
CA LYS A 50 -8.00 9.25 7.31
C LYS A 50 -6.69 9.25 6.50
N ILE A 51 -6.75 9.40 5.18
CA ILE A 51 -5.55 9.51 4.33
C ILE A 51 -4.84 10.84 4.60
N ASP A 52 -5.57 11.94 4.79
CA ASP A 52 -4.99 13.24 5.13
C ASP A 52 -4.25 13.19 6.48
N ASP A 53 -4.76 12.42 7.46
CA ASP A 53 -4.05 12.14 8.72
C ASP A 53 -2.74 11.37 8.48
N VAL A 54 -2.73 10.35 7.60
CA VAL A 54 -1.50 9.63 7.22
C VAL A 54 -0.51 10.57 6.55
N ILE A 55 -0.96 11.43 5.65
CA ILE A 55 -0.10 12.43 4.98
C ILE A 55 0.52 13.39 6.00
N LYS A 56 -0.27 13.84 6.98
CA LYS A 56 0.23 14.70 8.06
C LYS A 56 1.29 13.97 8.88
N ASP A 57 1.01 12.74 9.30
CA ASP A 57 1.96 11.95 10.10
C ASP A 57 3.28 11.71 9.36
N ILE A 58 3.25 11.45 8.03
CA ILE A 58 4.46 11.32 7.21
C ILE A 58 5.23 12.65 7.14
N LYS A 59 4.54 13.79 7.06
CA LYS A 59 5.18 15.13 7.05
C LYS A 59 5.85 15.44 8.37
N ASP A 60 5.21 15.08 9.48
CA ASP A 60 5.67 15.35 10.84
C ASP A 60 6.77 14.36 11.27
N HIS A 61 6.86 13.22 10.59
CA HIS A 61 7.88 12.21 10.82
C HIS A 61 9.26 12.69 10.33
N LYS A 62 10.26 12.64 11.21
CA LYS A 62 11.61 13.14 10.91
C LYS A 62 12.42 12.07 10.16
N SER A 63 12.26 12.00 8.85
CA SER A 63 13.07 11.15 7.99
C SER A 63 14.33 11.85 7.47
N ASN A 64 15.41 11.11 7.34
CA ASN A 64 16.62 11.63 6.65
C ASN A 64 16.36 11.87 5.17
N LEU A 65 15.47 11.13 4.52
CA LEU A 65 15.10 11.31 3.13
C LEU A 65 14.43 12.66 2.87
N GLN A 66 13.69 13.19 3.84
CA GLN A 66 13.04 14.50 3.75
C GLN A 66 14.05 15.65 3.51
N LYS A 67 15.29 15.49 3.98
CA LYS A 67 16.33 16.54 3.83
C LYS A 67 16.80 16.71 2.39
N SER A 68 16.67 15.69 1.55
CA SER A 68 17.14 15.65 0.16
C SER A 68 16.02 15.72 -0.87
N ALA A 69 14.79 15.49 -0.45
CA ALA A 69 13.62 15.54 -1.31
C ALA A 69 12.97 16.92 -1.29
N LYS A 70 12.30 17.29 -2.38
CA LYS A 70 11.60 18.56 -2.54
C LYS A 70 10.14 18.46 -2.07
N ASN A 71 9.45 17.41 -2.46
CA ASN A 71 8.04 17.20 -2.17
C ASN A 71 7.78 15.80 -1.59
N LEU A 72 6.81 15.74 -0.70
CA LEU A 72 6.21 14.48 -0.27
C LEU A 72 5.35 13.90 -1.40
N VAL A 73 5.54 12.60 -1.68
CA VAL A 73 4.82 11.87 -2.73
C VAL A 73 4.08 10.69 -2.08
N VAL A 74 2.79 10.83 -1.79
CA VAL A 74 2.06 9.79 -1.05
C VAL A 74 1.28 8.90 -1.99
N TYR A 75 0.27 9.44 -2.66
CA TYR A 75 -0.59 8.65 -3.54
C TYR A 75 -1.18 9.46 -4.69
N ASP A 76 -1.77 8.72 -5.65
CA ASP A 76 -2.63 9.24 -6.69
C ASP A 76 -3.72 8.22 -7.03
N GLY A 77 -4.78 8.67 -7.73
CA GLY A 77 -5.90 7.85 -8.13
C GLY A 77 -7.04 7.80 -7.10
N ASN A 78 -7.66 6.64 -6.93
CA ASN A 78 -8.95 6.50 -6.28
C ASN A 78 -8.86 5.82 -4.89
N LEU A 79 -9.40 6.46 -3.85
CA LEU A 79 -9.48 5.91 -2.50
C LEU A 79 -10.42 4.68 -2.38
N ASN A 80 -11.30 4.48 -3.34
CA ASN A 80 -12.21 3.33 -3.42
C ASN A 80 -11.78 2.31 -4.49
N ALA A 81 -10.52 2.38 -4.93
CA ALA A 81 -10.00 1.49 -5.95
C ALA A 81 -10.05 0.02 -5.54
N LYS A 82 -10.40 -0.84 -6.48
CA LYS A 82 -10.30 -2.29 -6.32
C LYS A 82 -8.84 -2.78 -6.38
N VAL A 83 -7.97 -2.04 -7.07
CA VAL A 83 -6.56 -2.39 -7.25
C VAL A 83 -5.68 -1.31 -6.65
N MET A 84 -4.73 -1.72 -5.81
CA MET A 84 -3.66 -0.87 -5.29
C MET A 84 -2.34 -1.25 -5.96
N LEU A 85 -1.68 -0.27 -6.57
CA LEU A 85 -0.37 -0.40 -7.17
C LEU A 85 0.68 0.16 -6.21
N ILE A 86 1.70 -0.61 -5.89
CA ILE A 86 2.75 -0.21 -4.96
C ILE A 86 4.11 -0.32 -5.64
N GLY A 87 4.77 0.83 -5.80
CA GLY A 87 6.14 0.91 -6.31
C GLY A 87 7.18 1.01 -5.20
N GLU A 88 8.41 1.38 -5.59
CA GLU A 88 9.57 1.45 -4.69
C GLU A 88 9.65 2.79 -3.96
N ALA A 89 9.90 3.87 -4.67
CA ALA A 89 10.10 5.23 -4.16
C ALA A 89 9.89 6.25 -5.28
N PRO A 90 9.68 7.54 -4.95
CA PRO A 90 9.59 8.61 -5.96
C PRO A 90 10.91 8.79 -6.71
N GLY A 91 10.83 9.03 -8.01
CA GLY A 91 11.93 9.54 -8.81
C GLY A 91 11.96 11.07 -8.84
N ARG A 92 12.85 11.63 -9.67
CA ARG A 92 13.02 13.09 -9.78
C ARG A 92 11.74 13.81 -10.23
N ASP A 93 11.04 13.26 -11.21
CA ASP A 93 9.86 13.92 -11.79
C ASP A 93 8.68 13.84 -10.80
N GLU A 94 8.57 12.76 -10.04
CA GLU A 94 7.60 12.57 -8.96
C GLU A 94 7.88 13.53 -7.80
N ASP A 95 9.14 13.66 -7.41
CA ASP A 95 9.58 14.60 -6.37
C ASP A 95 9.31 16.06 -6.75
N GLN A 96 9.41 16.41 -8.05
CA GLN A 96 9.09 17.77 -8.52
C GLN A 96 7.60 18.08 -8.46
N GLN A 97 6.73 17.10 -8.73
CA GLN A 97 5.29 17.28 -8.86
C GLN A 97 4.49 16.89 -7.60
N GLY A 98 5.09 16.12 -6.69
CA GLY A 98 4.40 15.58 -5.51
C GLY A 98 3.43 14.43 -5.84
N ILE A 99 3.53 13.83 -7.01
CA ILE A 99 2.60 12.81 -7.52
C ILE A 99 3.40 11.56 -7.92
N PRO A 100 2.99 10.33 -7.50
CA PRO A 100 3.69 9.11 -7.86
C PRO A 100 3.51 8.76 -9.33
N PHE A 101 4.54 8.16 -9.95
CA PHE A 101 4.49 7.65 -11.32
C PHE A 101 4.03 8.67 -12.38
N VAL A 102 4.68 9.84 -12.44
CA VAL A 102 4.44 10.88 -13.47
C VAL A 102 5.52 10.92 -14.54
N GLY A 103 6.74 10.46 -14.23
CA GLY A 103 7.85 10.41 -15.17
C GLY A 103 7.69 9.33 -16.23
N ARG A 104 8.76 9.02 -16.97
CA ARG A 104 8.76 8.02 -18.06
C ARG A 104 8.26 6.64 -17.62
N ALA A 105 8.60 6.22 -16.39
CA ALA A 105 8.12 4.96 -15.81
C ALA A 105 6.60 4.99 -15.58
N GLY A 106 6.07 6.12 -15.09
CA GLY A 106 4.64 6.33 -14.90
C GLY A 106 3.86 6.36 -16.21
N GLN A 107 4.42 6.98 -17.26
CA GLN A 107 3.81 6.96 -18.60
C GLN A 107 3.71 5.53 -19.17
N LEU A 108 4.72 4.68 -18.91
CA LEU A 108 4.63 3.27 -19.27
C LEU A 108 3.57 2.55 -18.42
N LEU A 109 3.51 2.83 -17.09
CA LEU A 109 2.50 2.26 -16.21
C LEU A 109 1.07 2.59 -16.70
N ASN A 110 0.81 3.83 -17.10
CA ASN A 110 -0.50 4.21 -17.65
C ASN A 110 -0.87 3.39 -18.90
N LYS A 111 0.10 3.15 -19.79
CA LYS A 111 -0.10 2.29 -20.97
C LYS A 111 -0.34 0.81 -20.59
N MET A 112 0.34 0.33 -19.55
CA MET A 112 0.15 -1.02 -19.03
C MET A 112 -1.25 -1.20 -18.43
N LEU A 113 -1.75 -0.21 -17.71
CA LEU A 113 -3.11 -0.21 -17.17
C LEU A 113 -4.16 -0.18 -18.28
N LEU A 114 -4.02 0.72 -19.26
CA LEU A 114 -4.92 0.79 -20.42
C LEU A 114 -5.01 -0.53 -21.18
N ALA A 115 -3.92 -1.29 -21.28
CA ALA A 115 -3.90 -2.58 -21.96
C ALA A 115 -4.78 -3.66 -21.27
N ILE A 116 -5.14 -3.45 -20.00
CA ILE A 116 -6.07 -4.30 -19.25
C ILE A 116 -7.40 -3.59 -18.93
N ASN A 117 -7.73 -2.53 -19.67
CA ASN A 117 -8.94 -1.72 -19.53
C ASN A 117 -9.09 -1.02 -18.17
N LEU A 118 -7.98 -0.61 -17.56
CA LEU A 118 -7.95 0.27 -16.39
C LEU A 118 -7.36 1.61 -16.76
N GLN A 119 -7.90 2.67 -16.15
CA GLN A 119 -7.32 4.00 -16.19
C GLN A 119 -6.63 4.32 -14.87
N ARG A 120 -5.88 5.40 -14.84
CA ARG A 120 -5.18 5.84 -13.64
C ARG A 120 -6.13 6.15 -12.48
N GLU A 121 -7.31 6.67 -12.83
CA GLU A 121 -8.39 7.02 -11.91
C GLU A 121 -9.15 5.80 -11.34
N ASP A 122 -8.95 4.61 -11.92
CA ASP A 122 -9.58 3.37 -11.45
C ASP A 122 -8.77 2.67 -10.35
N VAL A 123 -7.53 3.07 -10.18
CA VAL A 123 -6.57 2.42 -9.27
C VAL A 123 -6.08 3.38 -8.19
N TYR A 124 -5.52 2.84 -7.11
CA TYR A 124 -4.76 3.60 -6.12
C TYR A 124 -3.28 3.33 -6.35
N ILE A 125 -2.49 4.39 -6.49
CA ILE A 125 -1.06 4.30 -6.84
C ILE A 125 -0.24 4.91 -5.71
N THR A 126 0.74 4.17 -5.19
CA THR A 126 1.65 4.64 -4.13
C THR A 126 3.02 3.97 -4.25
N ASN A 127 3.92 4.27 -3.32
CA ASN A 127 5.23 3.66 -3.17
C ASN A 127 5.44 3.17 -1.72
N VAL A 128 6.42 2.29 -1.53
CA VAL A 128 6.87 1.86 -0.19
C VAL A 128 7.41 3.04 0.58
N VAL A 129 8.23 3.88 -0.06
CA VAL A 129 8.83 5.07 0.52
C VAL A 129 8.23 6.31 -0.11
N ASN A 130 7.92 7.33 0.70
CA ASN A 130 7.18 8.52 0.27
C ASN A 130 8.06 9.74 -0.03
N TRP A 131 9.35 9.70 0.31
CA TRP A 131 10.33 10.72 -0.03
C TRP A 131 11.35 10.16 -1.00
N ARG A 132 11.82 10.99 -1.93
CA ARG A 132 12.81 10.60 -2.94
C ARG A 132 14.17 10.34 -2.29
N PRO A 133 14.77 9.13 -2.45
CA PRO A 133 16.13 8.90 -2.04
C PRO A 133 17.13 9.73 -2.86
N PRO A 134 18.27 10.15 -2.26
CA PRO A 134 19.32 10.86 -2.99
C PRO A 134 19.74 10.12 -4.27
N ASP A 135 19.94 10.86 -5.35
CA ASP A 135 20.38 10.35 -6.67
C ASP A 135 19.52 9.23 -7.26
N ASN A 136 18.26 9.13 -6.83
CA ASN A 136 17.32 8.04 -7.17
C ASN A 136 17.88 6.64 -6.83
N ARG A 137 18.72 6.52 -5.80
CA ARG A 137 19.16 5.19 -5.34
C ARG A 137 17.98 4.39 -4.80
N THR A 138 18.14 3.09 -4.77
CA THR A 138 17.19 2.22 -4.07
C THR A 138 17.19 2.56 -2.57
N PRO A 139 15.99 2.64 -1.92
CA PRO A 139 15.90 2.77 -0.47
C PRO A 139 16.60 1.59 0.23
N ASN A 140 17.26 1.87 1.34
CA ASN A 140 17.83 0.82 2.18
C ASN A 140 16.75 0.18 3.07
N ASP A 141 17.11 -0.90 3.77
CA ASP A 141 16.14 -1.66 4.59
C ASP A 141 15.60 -0.83 5.76
N GLU A 142 16.40 0.06 6.34
CA GLU A 142 15.97 0.96 7.43
C GLU A 142 14.93 1.95 6.92
N GLU A 143 15.14 2.56 5.75
CA GLU A 143 14.20 3.48 5.12
C GLU A 143 12.89 2.77 4.73
N ILE A 144 12.98 1.53 4.25
CA ILE A 144 11.79 0.71 3.97
C ILE A 144 11.00 0.46 5.26
N LEU A 145 11.66 0.02 6.33
CA LEU A 145 11.02 -0.26 7.62
C LEU A 145 10.42 1.00 8.24
N GLU A 146 11.07 2.15 8.07
CA GLU A 146 10.61 3.46 8.54
C GLU A 146 9.24 3.84 7.92
N PHE A 147 9.05 3.60 6.60
CA PHE A 147 7.83 3.98 5.90
C PHE A 147 6.76 2.89 5.83
N LEU A 148 7.11 1.64 6.10
CA LEU A 148 6.19 0.51 6.01
C LEU A 148 4.90 0.68 6.86
N PRO A 149 4.91 1.22 8.10
CA PRO A 149 3.70 1.46 8.88
C PRO A 149 2.72 2.43 8.20
N PHE A 150 3.21 3.47 7.52
CA PHE A 150 2.37 4.42 6.79
C PHE A 150 1.73 3.77 5.56
N LEU A 151 2.47 2.90 4.85
CA LEU A 151 1.93 2.13 3.74
C LEU A 151 0.86 1.14 4.21
N GLN A 152 1.07 0.45 5.34
CA GLN A 152 0.09 -0.46 5.91
C GLN A 152 -1.21 0.28 6.26
N ARG A 153 -1.12 1.47 6.86
CA ARG A 153 -2.30 2.32 7.12
C ARG A 153 -3.03 2.72 5.82
N GLN A 154 -2.31 3.03 4.74
CA GLN A 154 -2.92 3.30 3.44
C GLN A 154 -3.70 2.07 2.93
N ILE A 155 -3.12 0.86 3.02
CA ILE A 155 -3.79 -0.38 2.62
C ILE A 155 -5.07 -0.60 3.45
N ASP A 156 -4.99 -0.40 4.77
CA ASP A 156 -6.12 -0.57 5.70
C ASP A 156 -7.26 0.44 5.45
N ILE A 157 -6.94 1.66 5.00
CA ILE A 157 -7.93 2.70 4.67
C ILE A 157 -8.58 2.40 3.31
N VAL A 158 -7.77 2.12 2.30
CA VAL A 158 -8.24 1.87 0.92
C VAL A 158 -9.00 0.56 0.85
N LYS A 159 -8.52 -0.49 1.52
CA LYS A 159 -9.08 -1.85 1.51
C LYS A 159 -9.25 -2.38 0.09
N PRO A 160 -8.16 -2.42 -0.71
CA PRO A 160 -8.26 -2.87 -2.09
C PRO A 160 -8.61 -4.35 -2.15
N LYS A 161 -9.22 -4.79 -3.26
CA LYS A 161 -9.47 -6.21 -3.51
C LYS A 161 -8.21 -6.95 -3.96
N PHE A 162 -7.27 -6.23 -4.60
CA PHE A 162 -6.02 -6.76 -5.11
C PHE A 162 -4.89 -5.77 -4.89
N ILE A 163 -3.70 -6.29 -4.59
CA ILE A 163 -2.45 -5.51 -4.58
C ILE A 163 -1.58 -5.95 -5.75
N PHE A 164 -1.07 -5.00 -6.53
CA PHE A 164 -0.14 -5.20 -7.63
C PHE A 164 1.21 -4.54 -7.29
N LEU A 165 2.22 -5.35 -7.05
CA LEU A 165 3.54 -4.91 -6.60
C LEU A 165 4.46 -4.67 -7.80
N LEU A 166 5.00 -3.48 -7.91
CA LEU A 166 5.86 -3.03 -9.00
C LEU A 166 7.33 -3.07 -8.58
N GLY A 167 7.99 -4.19 -8.87
CA GLY A 167 9.42 -4.38 -8.61
C GLY A 167 9.76 -5.16 -7.35
N GLY A 168 11.05 -5.45 -7.20
CA GLY A 168 11.56 -6.32 -6.14
C GLY A 168 11.47 -5.71 -4.74
N VAL A 169 11.65 -4.39 -4.61
CA VAL A 169 11.58 -3.68 -3.32
C VAL A 169 10.16 -3.76 -2.76
N ALA A 170 9.16 -3.38 -3.56
CA ALA A 170 7.76 -3.47 -3.15
C ALA A 170 7.34 -4.92 -2.83
N ALA A 171 7.79 -5.89 -3.64
CA ALA A 171 7.50 -7.30 -3.42
C ALA A 171 8.09 -7.82 -2.10
N LYS A 172 9.34 -7.51 -1.80
CA LYS A 172 9.98 -7.92 -0.55
C LYS A 172 9.36 -7.25 0.68
N ALA A 173 9.09 -5.95 0.59
CA ALA A 173 8.51 -5.18 1.69
C ALA A 173 7.12 -5.68 2.09
N ILE A 174 6.23 -5.89 1.11
CA ILE A 174 4.82 -6.26 1.36
C ILE A 174 4.67 -7.76 1.66
N LEU A 175 5.43 -8.62 0.97
CA LEU A 175 5.35 -10.07 1.17
C LEU A 175 6.30 -10.58 2.28
N SER A 176 7.07 -9.68 2.90
CA SER A 176 8.03 -10.01 3.97
C SER A 176 8.91 -11.21 3.61
N THR A 177 9.49 -11.21 2.41
CA THR A 177 10.23 -12.34 1.86
C THR A 177 11.60 -11.94 1.30
N PRO A 178 12.66 -12.73 1.50
CA PRO A 178 13.96 -12.48 0.88
C PRO A 178 14.04 -12.92 -0.58
N LEU A 179 13.00 -13.56 -1.12
CA LEU A 179 13.02 -14.14 -2.46
C LEU A 179 13.20 -13.07 -3.54
N ALA A 180 13.93 -13.42 -4.59
CA ALA A 180 14.09 -12.58 -5.76
C ALA A 180 12.75 -12.46 -6.54
N LEU A 181 12.51 -11.31 -7.18
CA LEU A 181 11.29 -11.02 -7.92
C LEU A 181 10.93 -12.09 -8.96
N GLY A 182 11.92 -12.66 -9.63
CA GLY A 182 11.69 -13.73 -10.62
C GLY A 182 11.01 -14.99 -10.06
N LYS A 183 11.13 -15.23 -8.73
CA LYS A 183 10.45 -16.32 -8.03
C LYS A 183 9.08 -15.91 -7.48
N LEU A 184 8.81 -14.61 -7.38
CA LEU A 184 7.57 -14.05 -6.82
C LEU A 184 6.57 -13.69 -7.91
N ARG A 185 7.03 -13.24 -9.10
CA ARG A 185 6.13 -12.82 -10.18
C ARG A 185 5.31 -13.97 -10.78
N GLY A 186 4.22 -13.62 -11.44
CA GLY A 186 3.42 -14.54 -12.24
C GLY A 186 2.55 -15.50 -11.43
N LYS A 187 2.39 -15.27 -10.13
CA LYS A 187 1.52 -16.07 -9.26
C LYS A 187 0.94 -15.22 -8.14
N TRP A 188 -0.17 -15.66 -7.59
CA TRP A 188 -0.81 -15.03 -6.45
C TRP A 188 -0.09 -15.34 -5.15
N HIS A 189 -0.02 -14.33 -4.29
CA HIS A 189 0.38 -14.35 -2.89
C HIS A 189 -0.72 -13.76 -2.04
N GLU A 190 -0.60 -13.86 -0.73
CA GLU A 190 -1.56 -13.32 0.22
C GLU A 190 -0.88 -12.27 1.11
N TYR A 191 -1.38 -11.03 1.06
CA TYR A 191 -1.01 -10.02 2.04
C TYR A 191 -1.97 -10.08 3.22
N LYS A 192 -1.45 -10.13 4.44
CA LYS A 192 -2.23 -10.12 5.69
C LYS A 192 -1.95 -8.83 6.44
N SER A 193 -3.01 -8.07 6.73
CA SER A 193 -2.96 -6.94 7.66
C SER A 193 -3.44 -7.38 9.04
N LEU A 194 -2.90 -6.76 10.08
CA LEU A 194 -3.39 -6.96 11.45
C LEU A 194 -4.76 -6.32 11.69
N ASN A 195 -5.14 -5.35 10.85
CA ASN A 195 -6.34 -4.53 11.01
C ASN A 195 -7.46 -4.88 10.03
N LEU A 196 -7.25 -5.86 9.13
CA LEU A 196 -8.24 -6.30 8.16
C LEU A 196 -8.59 -7.76 8.39
N ASP A 197 -9.87 -8.07 8.31
CA ASP A 197 -10.33 -9.44 8.31
C ASP A 197 -9.94 -10.13 7.00
N GLY A 198 -9.22 -11.26 7.09
CA GLY A 198 -8.77 -12.03 5.94
C GLY A 198 -7.46 -11.56 5.34
N SER A 199 -7.25 -11.89 4.08
CA SER A 199 -6.06 -11.56 3.32
C SER A 199 -6.42 -10.88 2.00
N ILE A 200 -5.47 -10.13 1.45
CA ILE A 200 -5.63 -9.47 0.15
C ILE A 200 -4.76 -10.20 -0.88
N PRO A 201 -5.39 -10.79 -1.93
CA PRO A 201 -4.65 -11.39 -3.04
C PRO A 201 -3.67 -10.37 -3.67
N THR A 202 -2.42 -10.76 -3.76
CA THR A 202 -1.30 -9.90 -4.13
C THR A 202 -0.48 -10.55 -5.23
N ILE A 203 -0.16 -9.81 -6.28
CA ILE A 203 0.70 -10.28 -7.36
C ILE A 203 1.86 -9.32 -7.57
N ALA A 204 3.04 -9.85 -7.90
CA ALA A 204 4.24 -9.06 -8.18
C ALA A 204 4.59 -9.08 -9.67
N SER A 205 5.10 -7.97 -10.18
CA SER A 205 5.59 -7.81 -11.55
C SER A 205 6.84 -6.93 -11.61
N TYR A 206 7.44 -6.80 -12.78
CA TYR A 206 8.59 -5.92 -12.98
C TYR A 206 8.19 -4.44 -12.86
N HIS A 207 9.11 -3.65 -12.27
CA HIS A 207 8.93 -2.20 -12.18
C HIS A 207 8.99 -1.58 -13.59
N PRO A 208 8.12 -0.60 -13.93
CA PRO A 208 8.11 0.04 -15.25
C PRO A 208 9.47 0.64 -15.66
N ALA A 209 10.22 1.22 -14.71
CA ALA A 209 11.56 1.74 -14.98
C ALA A 209 12.55 0.64 -15.40
N PHE A 210 12.42 -0.58 -14.86
CA PHE A 210 13.19 -1.74 -15.32
C PHE A 210 12.80 -2.15 -16.73
N LEU A 211 11.51 -2.16 -17.07
CA LEU A 211 11.01 -2.51 -18.41
C LEU A 211 11.43 -1.51 -19.49
N LEU A 212 11.70 -0.26 -19.12
CA LEU A 212 12.28 0.75 -20.03
C LEU A 212 13.75 0.44 -20.36
N ARG A 213 14.51 -0.05 -19.38
CA ARG A 213 15.93 -0.44 -19.57
C ARG A 213 16.10 -1.82 -20.19
N SER A 214 15.14 -2.71 -19.96
CA SER A 214 15.18 -4.12 -20.36
C SER A 214 13.86 -4.53 -21.03
N PRO A 215 13.59 -4.07 -22.28
CA PRO A 215 12.29 -4.25 -22.96
C PRO A 215 11.88 -5.71 -23.17
N GLN A 216 12.83 -6.63 -23.25
CA GLN A 216 12.57 -8.08 -23.39
C GLN A 216 11.72 -8.67 -22.27
N TYR A 217 11.69 -8.03 -21.09
CA TYR A 217 10.87 -8.46 -19.95
C TYR A 217 9.41 -7.95 -19.99
N LYS A 218 9.06 -7.11 -20.98
CA LYS A 218 7.67 -6.61 -21.12
C LYS A 218 6.67 -7.75 -21.31
N LYS A 219 7.05 -8.83 -22.01
CA LYS A 219 6.21 -10.02 -22.17
C LYS A 219 5.81 -10.60 -20.81
N HIS A 220 6.73 -10.73 -19.89
CA HIS A 220 6.44 -11.27 -18.57
C HIS A 220 5.52 -10.37 -17.75
N SER A 221 5.71 -9.04 -17.80
CA SER A 221 4.78 -8.13 -17.12
C SER A 221 3.40 -8.12 -17.78
N TRP A 222 3.30 -8.38 -19.08
CA TRP A 222 2.04 -8.57 -19.76
C TRP A 222 1.30 -9.83 -19.25
N GLU A 223 2.01 -10.94 -19.07
CA GLU A 223 1.48 -12.16 -18.45
C GLU A 223 0.93 -11.87 -17.03
N ASP A 224 1.68 -11.13 -16.21
CA ASP A 224 1.26 -10.73 -14.86
C ASP A 224 -0.01 -9.86 -14.87
N LEU A 225 -0.10 -8.93 -15.81
CA LEU A 225 -1.27 -8.07 -15.99
C LEU A 225 -2.52 -8.86 -16.44
N GLN A 226 -2.34 -9.85 -17.32
CA GLN A 226 -3.43 -10.73 -17.75
C GLN A 226 -3.99 -11.55 -16.56
N ILE A 227 -3.12 -12.03 -15.67
CA ILE A 227 -3.52 -12.73 -14.42
C ILE A 227 -4.37 -11.80 -13.54
N LEU A 228 -3.99 -10.53 -13.39
CA LEU A 228 -4.78 -9.53 -12.67
C LEU A 228 -6.11 -9.26 -13.37
N GLN A 229 -6.08 -9.03 -14.69
CA GLN A 229 -7.28 -8.75 -15.51
C GLN A 229 -8.31 -9.88 -15.39
N GLU A 230 -7.87 -11.13 -15.46
CA GLU A 230 -8.76 -12.30 -15.33
C GLU A 230 -9.45 -12.31 -13.95
N LYS A 231 -8.71 -12.03 -12.89
CA LYS A 231 -9.27 -11.97 -11.54
C LYS A 231 -10.27 -10.83 -11.36
N LEU A 232 -10.04 -9.69 -12.02
CA LEU A 232 -10.92 -8.51 -11.97
C LEU A 232 -12.29 -8.74 -12.61
N LYS A 233 -12.40 -9.63 -13.60
CA LYS A 233 -13.69 -9.96 -14.25
C LYS A 233 -14.69 -10.61 -13.29
N ASN A 234 -14.21 -11.19 -12.20
CA ASN A 234 -15.01 -11.97 -11.24
C ASN A 234 -15.34 -11.20 -9.95
N VAL A 235 -15.16 -9.83 -9.93
CA VAL A 235 -15.32 -9.04 -8.69
C VAL A 235 -16.20 -7.79 -8.87
#